data_8a122679a3adb4d7665825bfb7643654
#
_entry.id   8a122679a3adb4d7665825bfb7643654
#
_cell.length_a   1.000
_cell.length_b   1.000
_cell.length_c   1.000
_cell.angle_alpha   90.00
_cell.angle_beta   90.00
_cell.angle_gamma   90.00
#
_symmetry.space_group_name_H-M   'P 1'
#
loop_
_entity.id
_entity.type
_entity.pdbx_description
1 polymer ?
#
loop_
_entity_poly.entity_id
_entity_poly.type
_entity_poly.pdbx_seq_one_letter_code
_entity_poly.pdbx_strand_id
1 'polypeptide(L)'
;ADIQARHGQNAVAVYQGNPSVHNYGLMTHSNYFLGLLKTRNRFSATSVDQLPHHLTSHLMYGHGLLIPIPDIDHTDFMLILGGNPLASNGSIMTVPDVEKRLKAIQKRGGKLVVVDPRRSETAAIADQHVFVRPGEDAALLCGLLNTLFDEDLTRASHLPVSDLDAVRSAIAGFTAEAMSARCGVPAATIRQLARDFASADKAVCYGRMG
;
A
#
# COMPACT_ATOMS: atom_id res chain seq x y z
N ALA A 1 4.70 -24.44 30.76
CA ALA A 1 5.17 -25.83 30.89
C ALA A 1 4.02 -26.79 31.20
N ASP A 2 3.28 -26.58 32.28
CA ASP A 2 2.23 -27.53 32.77
C ASP A 2 1.09 -27.76 31.77
N ILE A 3 0.62 -26.73 31.08
CA ILE A 3 -0.43 -26.82 30.05
C ILE A 3 0.08 -27.72 28.89
N GLN A 4 1.30 -27.46 28.43
CA GLN A 4 1.87 -28.24 27.33
C GLN A 4 2.16 -29.72 27.75
N ALA A 5 2.56 -29.90 28.99
CA ALA A 5 2.78 -31.27 29.52
C ALA A 5 1.48 -32.07 29.57
N ARG A 6 0.36 -31.44 29.95
CA ARG A 6 -0.95 -32.07 30.08
C ARG A 6 -1.73 -32.21 28.77
N HIS A 7 -1.58 -31.24 27.86
CA HIS A 7 -2.45 -31.09 26.70
C HIS A 7 -1.70 -31.08 25.36
N GLY A 8 -0.38 -31.31 25.38
CA GLY A 8 0.46 -31.32 24.19
C GLY A 8 1.03 -29.95 23.82
N GLN A 9 2.05 -29.95 22.94
CA GLN A 9 2.82 -28.77 22.59
C GLN A 9 1.98 -27.63 22.00
N ASN A 10 0.96 -27.96 21.23
CA ASN A 10 0.11 -26.96 20.55
C ASN A 10 -1.05 -26.43 21.42
N ALA A 11 -1.12 -26.83 22.72
CA ALA A 11 -2.10 -26.27 23.64
C ALA A 11 -1.82 -24.81 24.06
N VAL A 12 -0.64 -24.30 23.71
CA VAL A 12 -0.26 -22.89 23.90
C VAL A 12 -0.17 -22.20 22.55
N ALA A 13 -0.76 -21.03 22.44
CA ALA A 13 -0.64 -20.18 21.26
C ALA A 13 0.09 -18.88 21.59
N VAL A 14 0.73 -18.29 20.59
CA VAL A 14 1.38 -16.99 20.70
C VAL A 14 0.82 -16.07 19.63
N TYR A 15 0.39 -14.88 20.04
CA TYR A 15 0.03 -13.78 19.16
C TYR A 15 0.98 -12.61 19.38
N GLN A 16 1.65 -12.16 18.31
CA GLN A 16 2.57 -11.05 18.35
C GLN A 16 1.96 -9.86 17.59
N GLY A 17 1.90 -8.71 18.24
CA GLY A 17 1.45 -7.46 17.65
C GLY A 17 2.61 -6.56 17.22
N ASN A 18 2.29 -5.43 16.61
CA ASN A 18 3.24 -4.42 16.16
C ASN A 18 4.24 -3.95 17.26
N PRO A 19 3.85 -3.78 18.54
CA PRO A 19 4.81 -3.40 19.58
C PRO A 19 6.01 -4.34 19.73
N SER A 20 5.88 -5.59 19.31
CA SER A 20 6.98 -6.57 19.38
C SER A 20 8.20 -6.17 18.54
N VAL A 21 8.00 -5.46 17.42
CA VAL A 21 9.09 -4.98 16.55
C VAL A 21 9.67 -3.64 17.00
N HIS A 22 9.03 -2.97 17.97
CA HIS A 22 9.50 -1.73 18.55
C HIS A 22 10.14 -1.92 19.95
N ASN A 23 10.25 -3.17 20.40
CA ASN A 23 10.87 -3.51 21.67
C ASN A 23 12.16 -4.30 21.41
N TYR A 24 13.31 -3.71 21.76
CA TYR A 24 14.61 -4.30 21.51
C TYR A 24 14.79 -5.68 22.17
N GLY A 25 14.32 -5.85 23.40
CA GLY A 25 14.36 -7.13 24.11
C GLY A 25 13.52 -8.21 23.41
N LEU A 26 12.33 -7.86 22.91
CA LEU A 26 11.51 -8.79 22.15
C LEU A 26 12.15 -9.14 20.80
N MET A 27 12.69 -8.17 20.08
CA MET A 27 13.36 -8.42 18.80
C MET A 27 14.53 -9.41 18.94
N THR A 28 15.31 -9.27 20.01
CA THR A 28 16.50 -10.11 20.23
C THR A 28 16.19 -11.49 20.84
N HIS A 29 15.16 -11.62 21.67
CA HIS A 29 14.91 -12.82 22.46
C HIS A 29 13.64 -13.59 22.08
N SER A 30 12.68 -12.96 21.38
CA SER A 30 11.41 -13.63 21.09
C SER A 30 11.57 -14.91 20.25
N ASN A 31 12.45 -14.91 19.27
CA ASN A 31 12.69 -16.08 18.42
C ASN A 31 13.24 -17.27 19.22
N TYR A 32 14.13 -17.01 20.19
CA TYR A 32 14.63 -18.03 21.08
C TYR A 32 13.52 -18.59 21.99
N PHE A 33 12.73 -17.71 22.61
CA PHE A 33 11.60 -18.09 23.44
C PHE A 33 10.55 -18.89 22.65
N LEU A 34 10.20 -18.45 21.45
CA LEU A 34 9.28 -19.17 20.56
C LEU A 34 9.83 -20.55 20.15
N GLY A 35 11.14 -20.65 19.97
CA GLY A 35 11.83 -21.91 19.71
C GLY A 35 11.67 -22.90 20.86
N LEU A 36 11.77 -22.43 22.11
CA LEU A 36 11.60 -23.24 23.31
C LEU A 36 10.15 -23.73 23.51
N LEU A 37 9.16 -22.90 23.15
CA LEU A 37 7.75 -23.29 23.24
C LEU A 37 7.36 -24.42 22.29
N LYS A 38 8.06 -24.57 21.16
CA LYS A 38 7.83 -25.62 20.15
C LYS A 38 6.37 -25.72 19.65
N THR A 39 5.55 -24.69 19.88
CA THR A 39 4.18 -24.63 19.37
C THR A 39 4.15 -24.25 17.90
N ARG A 40 3.19 -24.79 17.14
CA ARG A 40 2.88 -24.37 15.78
C ARG A 40 1.88 -23.20 15.74
N ASN A 41 1.21 -22.93 16.86
CA ASN A 41 0.20 -21.88 16.99
C ASN A 41 0.86 -20.52 17.20
N ARG A 42 1.39 -19.96 16.11
CA ARG A 42 2.05 -18.64 16.08
C ARG A 42 1.30 -17.75 15.13
N PHE A 43 0.83 -16.61 15.64
CA PHE A 43 -0.02 -15.68 14.92
C PHE A 43 0.51 -14.26 15.05
N SER A 44 0.28 -13.46 14.02
CA SER A 44 0.53 -12.02 14.04
C SER A 44 -0.42 -11.32 13.07
N ALA A 45 -0.54 -10.01 13.18
CA ALA A 45 -1.29 -9.20 12.23
C ALA A 45 -0.62 -9.12 10.84
N THR A 46 0.64 -9.53 10.72
CA THR A 46 1.45 -9.40 9.50
C THR A 46 0.77 -9.97 8.26
N SER A 47 0.07 -11.12 8.40
CA SER A 47 -0.59 -11.81 7.28
C SER A 47 -1.69 -10.99 6.60
N VAL A 48 -2.37 -10.12 7.34
CA VAL A 48 -3.48 -9.29 6.86
C VAL A 48 -3.14 -7.80 6.80
N ASP A 49 -1.95 -7.42 7.23
CA ASP A 49 -1.49 -6.04 7.25
C ASP A 49 -0.39 -5.80 6.20
N GLN A 50 0.82 -6.28 6.43
CA GLN A 50 1.97 -5.92 5.58
C GLN A 50 2.55 -7.07 4.75
N LEU A 51 2.12 -8.32 4.96
CA LEU A 51 2.62 -9.45 4.21
C LEU A 51 2.46 -9.30 2.69
N PRO A 52 1.36 -8.74 2.15
CA PRO A 52 1.26 -8.47 0.72
C PRO A 52 2.35 -7.52 0.21
N HIS A 53 2.75 -6.51 0.98
CA HIS A 53 3.88 -5.65 0.64
C HIS A 53 5.19 -6.41 0.62
N HIS A 54 5.44 -7.28 1.62
CA HIS A 54 6.63 -8.13 1.66
C HIS A 54 6.69 -9.08 0.48
N LEU A 55 5.55 -9.70 0.10
CA LEU A 55 5.46 -10.59 -1.04
C LEU A 55 5.74 -9.83 -2.35
N THR A 56 5.10 -8.68 -2.54
CA THR A 56 5.32 -7.84 -3.72
C THR A 56 6.78 -7.39 -3.81
N SER A 57 7.37 -6.95 -2.70
CA SER A 57 8.79 -6.57 -2.66
C SER A 57 9.71 -7.74 -2.99
N HIS A 58 9.39 -8.94 -2.51
CA HIS A 58 10.15 -10.14 -2.85
C HIS A 58 10.08 -10.45 -4.36
N LEU A 59 8.91 -10.37 -4.95
CA LEU A 59 8.71 -10.63 -6.39
C LEU A 59 9.33 -9.56 -7.28
N MET A 60 9.27 -8.28 -6.89
CA MET A 60 9.76 -7.17 -7.69
C MET A 60 11.26 -6.89 -7.49
N TYR A 61 11.76 -7.07 -6.27
CA TYR A 61 13.12 -6.64 -5.88
C TYR A 61 13.99 -7.77 -5.33
N GLY A 62 13.46 -9.01 -5.27
CA GLY A 62 14.18 -10.18 -4.79
C GLY A 62 14.27 -10.32 -3.27
N HIS A 63 13.75 -9.36 -2.49
CA HIS A 63 13.78 -9.44 -1.03
C HIS A 63 12.57 -8.76 -0.38
N GLY A 64 11.90 -9.46 0.54
CA GLY A 64 10.65 -9.01 1.14
C GLY A 64 10.74 -7.75 2.03
N LEU A 65 11.93 -7.32 2.44
CA LEU A 65 12.11 -6.10 3.24
C LEU A 65 12.54 -4.89 2.42
N LEU A 66 12.66 -5.00 1.11
CA LEU A 66 12.92 -3.86 0.22
C LEU A 66 11.62 -3.12 -0.11
N ILE A 67 10.98 -2.57 0.91
CA ILE A 67 9.71 -1.86 0.77
C ILE A 67 10.01 -0.41 0.34
N PRO A 68 9.52 0.03 -0.84
CA PRO A 68 9.67 1.42 -1.26
C PRO A 68 8.97 2.38 -0.31
N ILE A 69 9.66 3.46 0.02
CA ILE A 69 9.11 4.55 0.85
C ILE A 69 8.85 5.73 -0.08
N PRO A 70 7.62 6.28 -0.11
CA PRO A 70 7.30 7.42 -0.96
C PRO A 70 8.07 8.68 -0.53
N ASP A 71 8.62 9.40 -1.50
CA ASP A 71 9.33 10.66 -1.27
C ASP A 71 8.32 11.81 -1.12
N ILE A 72 7.74 11.91 0.06
CA ILE A 72 6.69 12.88 0.39
C ILE A 72 7.18 14.34 0.29
N ASP A 73 8.48 14.57 0.47
CA ASP A 73 9.02 15.94 0.48
C ASP A 73 9.24 16.51 -0.92
N HIS A 74 9.33 15.65 -1.94
CA HIS A 74 9.65 16.07 -3.30
C HIS A 74 8.57 15.70 -4.33
N THR A 75 7.52 14.96 -3.93
CA THR A 75 6.44 14.60 -4.86
C THR A 75 5.52 15.77 -5.15
N ASP A 76 5.05 15.86 -6.39
CA ASP A 76 4.09 16.86 -6.85
C ASP A 76 2.66 16.29 -6.96
N PHE A 77 2.56 14.96 -7.04
CA PHE A 77 1.27 14.26 -7.04
C PHE A 77 1.36 13.03 -6.16
N MET A 78 0.57 12.98 -5.10
CA MET A 78 0.52 11.83 -4.20
C MET A 78 -0.87 11.19 -4.22
N LEU A 79 -0.92 9.95 -4.71
CA LEU A 79 -2.11 9.10 -4.68
C LEU A 79 -1.99 8.12 -3.52
N ILE A 80 -2.88 8.22 -2.55
CA ILE A 80 -2.94 7.31 -1.39
C ILE A 80 -4.15 6.39 -1.55
N LEU A 81 -3.93 5.06 -1.48
CA LEU A 81 -5.00 4.06 -1.52
C LEU A 81 -5.07 3.31 -0.17
N GLY A 82 -6.22 3.34 0.47
CA GLY A 82 -6.51 2.63 1.72
C GLY A 82 -5.60 3.02 2.89
N GLY A 83 -4.90 4.14 2.78
CA GLY A 83 -3.98 4.63 3.80
C GLY A 83 -4.52 5.84 4.55
N ASN A 84 -4.33 5.85 5.89
CA ASN A 84 -4.66 6.99 6.73
C ASN A 84 -3.45 7.46 7.53
N PRO A 85 -2.45 8.09 6.87
CA PRO A 85 -1.22 8.54 7.52
C PRO A 85 -1.43 9.44 8.74
N LEU A 86 -2.49 10.25 8.77
CA LEU A 86 -2.78 11.11 9.91
C LEU A 86 -3.11 10.32 11.18
N ALA A 87 -3.77 9.17 11.06
CA ALA A 87 -4.06 8.30 12.19
C ALA A 87 -2.90 7.35 12.53
N SER A 88 -2.17 6.86 11.52
CA SER A 88 -1.11 5.86 11.67
C SER A 88 0.30 6.44 11.73
N ASN A 89 0.43 7.76 11.76
CA ASN A 89 1.72 8.46 11.69
C ASN A 89 2.60 8.03 10.50
N GLY A 90 1.96 7.87 9.34
CA GLY A 90 2.62 7.47 8.11
C GLY A 90 2.74 5.97 7.90
N SER A 91 2.39 5.15 8.89
CA SER A 91 2.47 3.70 8.79
C SER A 91 3.87 3.24 8.30
N ILE A 92 3.99 2.54 7.18
CA ILE A 92 5.29 2.10 6.60
C ILE A 92 6.19 3.29 6.25
N MET A 93 5.64 4.45 5.88
CA MET A 93 6.44 5.64 5.59
C MET A 93 7.28 6.10 6.79
N THR A 94 6.79 5.87 8.02
CA THR A 94 7.47 6.32 9.25
C THR A 94 7.91 7.79 9.16
N VAL A 95 6.97 8.65 8.79
CA VAL A 95 7.23 10.07 8.51
C VAL A 95 6.88 10.93 9.70
N PRO A 96 7.88 11.57 10.35
CA PRO A 96 7.61 12.56 11.39
C PRO A 96 6.80 13.73 10.84
N ASP A 97 5.84 14.24 11.63
CA ASP A 97 5.03 15.42 11.28
C ASP A 97 4.33 15.25 9.92
N VAL A 98 3.72 14.08 9.71
CA VAL A 98 3.15 13.67 8.42
C VAL A 98 2.10 14.65 7.90
N GLU A 99 1.27 15.23 8.76
CA GLU A 99 0.26 16.21 8.36
C GLU A 99 0.88 17.44 7.70
N LYS A 100 1.92 17.99 8.30
CA LYS A 100 2.63 19.15 7.76
C LYS A 100 3.27 18.84 6.41
N ARG A 101 3.83 17.65 6.26
CA ARG A 101 4.47 17.20 5.02
C ARG A 101 3.45 16.95 3.90
N LEU A 102 2.30 16.36 4.20
CA LEU A 102 1.19 16.23 3.24
C LEU A 102 0.67 17.60 2.79
N LYS A 103 0.42 18.52 3.74
CA LYS A 103 0.05 19.91 3.42
C LYS A 103 1.14 20.67 2.65
N ALA A 104 2.40 20.31 2.80
CA ALA A 104 3.49 20.92 2.05
C ALA A 104 3.44 20.55 0.56
N ILE A 105 2.92 19.37 0.19
CA ILE A 105 2.66 19.02 -1.21
C ILE A 105 1.73 20.05 -1.84
N GLN A 106 0.59 20.31 -1.19
CA GLN A 106 -0.41 21.28 -1.65
C GLN A 106 0.15 22.72 -1.71
N LYS A 107 0.92 23.13 -0.69
CA LYS A 107 1.53 24.47 -0.63
C LYS A 107 2.51 24.76 -1.75
N ARG A 108 3.21 23.74 -2.29
CA ARG A 108 4.11 23.90 -3.44
C ARG A 108 3.42 23.70 -4.79
N GLY A 109 2.07 23.64 -4.80
CA GLY A 109 1.27 23.50 -6.01
C GLY A 109 1.02 22.06 -6.45
N GLY A 110 1.44 21.08 -5.65
CA GLY A 110 1.16 19.66 -5.90
C GLY A 110 -0.26 19.27 -5.50
N LYS A 111 -0.63 18.02 -5.78
CA LYS A 111 -1.96 17.47 -5.53
C LYS A 111 -1.91 16.23 -4.63
N LEU A 112 -2.76 16.20 -3.62
CA LEU A 112 -2.97 15.06 -2.74
C LEU A 112 -4.34 14.43 -3.05
N VAL A 113 -4.33 13.17 -3.47
CA VAL A 113 -5.55 12.39 -3.75
C VAL A 113 -5.60 11.20 -2.80
N VAL A 114 -6.74 11.00 -2.18
CA VAL A 114 -6.98 9.85 -1.31
C VAL A 114 -8.13 9.00 -1.88
N VAL A 115 -7.85 7.73 -2.08
CA VAL A 115 -8.83 6.70 -2.44
C VAL A 115 -9.09 5.86 -1.20
N ASP A 116 -10.31 5.91 -0.71
CA ASP A 116 -10.69 5.21 0.53
C ASP A 116 -12.22 5.04 0.55
N PRO A 117 -12.77 3.89 0.93
CA PRO A 117 -14.21 3.71 1.08
C PRO A 117 -14.81 4.56 2.21
N ARG A 118 -13.96 5.10 3.09
CA ARG A 118 -14.32 5.99 4.18
C ARG A 118 -13.63 7.35 4.03
N ARG A 119 -14.32 8.41 4.35
CA ARG A 119 -13.68 9.74 4.47
C ARG A 119 -12.84 9.79 5.74
N SER A 120 -11.61 9.30 5.64
CA SER A 120 -10.62 9.30 6.72
C SER A 120 -10.11 10.71 7.05
N GLU A 121 -9.35 10.84 8.14
CA GLU A 121 -8.71 12.10 8.53
C GLU A 121 -7.77 12.60 7.43
N THR A 122 -7.04 11.71 6.76
CA THR A 122 -6.20 12.07 5.61
C THR A 122 -7.04 12.49 4.41
N ALA A 123 -8.15 11.80 4.14
CA ALA A 123 -9.07 12.18 3.07
C ALA A 123 -9.71 13.55 3.31
N ALA A 124 -9.89 13.95 4.57
CA ALA A 124 -10.46 15.25 4.93
C ALA A 124 -9.55 16.43 4.57
N ILE A 125 -8.23 16.23 4.51
CA ILE A 125 -7.27 17.28 4.13
C ILE A 125 -6.80 17.17 2.68
N ALA A 126 -7.22 16.13 1.96
CA ALA A 126 -6.84 15.91 0.56
C ALA A 126 -7.55 16.90 -0.39
N ASP A 127 -6.92 17.19 -1.52
CA ASP A 127 -7.52 17.99 -2.61
C ASP A 127 -8.66 17.24 -3.26
N GLN A 128 -8.57 15.90 -3.28
CA GLN A 128 -9.61 15.04 -3.84
C GLN A 128 -9.72 13.75 -3.02
N HIS A 129 -10.95 13.40 -2.64
CA HIS A 129 -11.29 12.11 -2.08
C HIS A 129 -12.13 11.31 -3.08
N VAL A 130 -11.73 10.09 -3.34
CA VAL A 130 -12.42 9.17 -4.25
C VAL A 130 -12.92 7.97 -3.44
N PHE A 131 -14.22 7.78 -3.40
CA PHE A 131 -14.83 6.60 -2.78
C PHE A 131 -14.67 5.40 -3.72
N VAL A 132 -14.04 4.35 -3.21
CA VAL A 132 -13.90 3.07 -3.91
C VAL A 132 -14.73 2.01 -3.20
N ARG A 133 -15.29 1.07 -3.94
CA ARG A 133 -15.94 -0.09 -3.32
C ARG A 133 -14.89 -0.91 -2.56
N PRO A 134 -15.13 -1.29 -1.29
CA PRO A 134 -14.20 -2.10 -0.50
C PRO A 134 -13.77 -3.37 -1.25
N GLY A 135 -12.46 -3.63 -1.27
CA GLY A 135 -11.87 -4.78 -1.96
C GLY A 135 -11.66 -4.63 -3.47
N GLU A 136 -11.99 -3.48 -4.05
CA GLU A 136 -11.87 -3.24 -5.50
C GLU A 136 -10.78 -2.23 -5.87
N ASP A 137 -9.83 -1.99 -4.99
CA ASP A 137 -8.66 -1.13 -5.26
C ASP A 137 -7.86 -1.65 -6.46
N ALA A 138 -7.70 -2.96 -6.57
CA ALA A 138 -7.03 -3.58 -7.72
C ALA A 138 -7.74 -3.28 -9.04
N ALA A 139 -9.08 -3.28 -9.06
CA ALA A 139 -9.84 -2.92 -10.26
C ALA A 139 -9.61 -1.45 -10.63
N LEU A 140 -9.61 -0.54 -9.65
CA LEU A 140 -9.28 0.87 -9.89
C LEU A 140 -7.87 1.01 -10.48
N LEU A 141 -6.87 0.36 -9.88
CA LEU A 141 -5.48 0.41 -10.36
C LEU A 141 -5.33 -0.17 -11.76
N CYS A 142 -6.04 -1.26 -12.08
CA CYS A 142 -6.08 -1.82 -13.42
C CYS A 142 -6.66 -0.83 -14.44
N GLY A 143 -7.75 -0.13 -14.09
CA GLY A 143 -8.33 0.90 -14.95
C GLY A 143 -7.41 2.10 -15.15
N LEU A 144 -6.70 2.54 -14.11
CA LEU A 144 -5.68 3.57 -14.20
C LEU A 144 -4.54 3.14 -15.14
N LEU A 145 -4.00 1.94 -14.93
CA LEU A 145 -2.90 1.40 -15.75
C LEU A 145 -3.31 1.20 -17.20
N ASN A 146 -4.51 0.67 -17.46
CA ASN A 146 -5.05 0.56 -18.81
C ASN A 146 -5.11 1.94 -19.50
N THR A 147 -5.61 2.95 -18.80
CA THR A 147 -5.68 4.33 -19.34
C THR A 147 -4.28 4.87 -19.66
N LEU A 148 -3.28 4.63 -18.80
CA LEU A 148 -1.90 5.06 -19.07
C LEU A 148 -1.34 4.45 -20.36
N PHE A 149 -1.66 3.20 -20.66
CA PHE A 149 -1.24 2.53 -21.91
C PHE A 149 -2.08 2.93 -23.10
N ASP A 150 -3.40 3.04 -22.94
CA ASP A 150 -4.33 3.34 -24.03
C ASP A 150 -4.14 4.77 -24.57
N GLU A 151 -3.86 5.71 -23.69
CA GLU A 151 -3.62 7.12 -24.04
C GLU A 151 -2.13 7.45 -24.24
N ASP A 152 -1.27 6.44 -24.27
CA ASP A 152 0.19 6.57 -24.44
C ASP A 152 0.85 7.57 -23.46
N LEU A 153 0.42 7.53 -22.21
CA LEU A 153 0.87 8.43 -21.15
C LEU A 153 2.11 7.91 -20.41
N THR A 154 2.63 6.75 -20.82
CA THR A 154 3.82 6.16 -20.21
C THR A 154 5.08 6.94 -20.58
N ARG A 155 6.00 7.09 -19.63
CA ARG A 155 7.31 7.73 -19.87
C ARG A 155 8.43 6.70 -19.84
N ALA A 156 9.50 6.98 -20.57
CA ALA A 156 10.71 6.19 -20.48
C ALA A 156 11.26 6.21 -19.05
N SER A 157 11.53 5.04 -18.50
CA SER A 157 12.14 4.89 -17.19
C SER A 157 13.68 4.88 -17.32
N HIS A 158 14.36 5.49 -16.34
CA HIS A 158 15.80 5.31 -16.15
C HIS A 158 16.14 3.94 -15.54
N LEU A 159 15.15 3.22 -15.02
CA LEU A 159 15.30 1.87 -14.50
C LEU A 159 15.03 0.86 -15.64
N PRO A 160 15.76 -0.26 -15.68
CA PRO A 160 15.45 -1.31 -16.62
C PRO A 160 14.06 -1.90 -16.30
N VAL A 161 13.15 -1.77 -17.23
CA VAL A 161 11.82 -2.37 -17.16
C VAL A 161 11.70 -3.36 -18.31
N SER A 162 11.43 -4.62 -18.00
CA SER A 162 11.17 -5.67 -18.97
C SER A 162 9.68 -5.94 -19.14
N ASP A 163 9.33 -6.57 -20.23
CA ASP A 163 8.00 -7.17 -20.47
C ASP A 163 6.82 -6.19 -20.46
N LEU A 164 7.04 -4.91 -20.76
CA LEU A 164 5.97 -3.90 -20.84
C LEU A 164 4.87 -4.28 -21.83
N ASP A 165 5.21 -4.90 -22.96
CA ASP A 165 4.22 -5.35 -23.95
C ASP A 165 3.35 -6.49 -23.42
N ALA A 166 3.91 -7.38 -22.62
CA ALA A 166 3.15 -8.42 -21.92
C ALA A 166 2.18 -7.81 -20.90
N VAL A 167 2.64 -6.80 -20.15
CA VAL A 167 1.78 -6.06 -19.20
C VAL A 167 0.68 -5.32 -19.95
N ARG A 168 0.99 -4.60 -21.03
CA ARG A 168 0.01 -3.91 -21.88
C ARG A 168 -1.05 -4.88 -22.39
N SER A 169 -0.63 -6.05 -22.88
CA SER A 169 -1.54 -7.08 -23.37
C SER A 169 -2.42 -7.65 -22.26
N ALA A 170 -1.85 -7.93 -21.10
CA ALA A 170 -2.59 -8.46 -19.96
C ALA A 170 -3.65 -7.48 -19.42
N ILE A 171 -3.38 -6.17 -19.50
CA ILE A 171 -4.27 -5.13 -18.96
C ILE A 171 -5.29 -4.62 -19.99
N ALA A 172 -5.20 -4.99 -21.26
CA ALA A 172 -6.02 -4.43 -22.35
C ALA A 172 -7.54 -4.52 -22.14
N GLY A 173 -8.02 -5.57 -21.46
CA GLY A 173 -9.44 -5.75 -21.16
C GLY A 173 -9.94 -4.97 -19.93
N PHE A 174 -9.08 -4.32 -19.18
CA PHE A 174 -9.42 -3.62 -17.93
C PHE A 174 -9.69 -2.12 -18.18
N THR A 175 -10.55 -1.82 -19.16
CA THR A 175 -10.87 -0.44 -19.51
C THR A 175 -11.47 0.33 -18.34
N ALA A 176 -11.36 1.66 -18.39
CA ALA A 176 -11.94 2.51 -17.34
C ALA A 176 -13.44 2.25 -17.14
N GLU A 177 -14.19 1.94 -18.22
CA GLU A 177 -15.61 1.59 -18.17
C GLU A 177 -15.85 0.26 -17.46
N ALA A 178 -15.12 -0.77 -17.85
CA ALA A 178 -15.25 -2.09 -17.24
C ALA A 178 -14.88 -2.05 -15.75
N MET A 179 -13.82 -1.31 -15.40
CA MET A 179 -13.38 -1.18 -14.02
C MET A 179 -14.29 -0.28 -13.19
N SER A 180 -14.89 0.74 -13.79
CA SER A 180 -15.88 1.59 -13.13
C SER A 180 -17.07 0.76 -12.59
N ALA A 181 -17.56 -0.18 -13.37
CA ALA A 181 -18.64 -1.07 -12.95
C ALA A 181 -18.26 -1.91 -11.71
N ARG A 182 -17.00 -2.28 -11.58
CA ARG A 182 -16.46 -3.04 -10.45
C ARG A 182 -16.17 -2.18 -9.23
N CYS A 183 -15.30 -1.19 -9.39
CA CYS A 183 -14.81 -0.40 -8.26
C CYS A 183 -15.78 0.71 -7.81
N GLY A 184 -16.80 1.02 -8.60
CA GLY A 184 -17.76 2.07 -8.29
C GLY A 184 -17.27 3.50 -8.54
N VAL A 185 -16.04 3.66 -9.02
CA VAL A 185 -15.48 4.96 -9.38
C VAL A 185 -15.85 5.28 -10.84
N PRO A 186 -16.41 6.47 -11.15
CA PRO A 186 -16.78 6.82 -12.53
C PRO A 186 -15.60 6.70 -13.50
N ALA A 187 -15.82 6.16 -14.70
CA ALA A 187 -14.76 5.98 -15.71
C ALA A 187 -14.03 7.29 -16.05
N ALA A 188 -14.75 8.40 -16.11
CA ALA A 188 -14.14 9.72 -16.31
C ALA A 188 -13.18 10.09 -15.18
N THR A 189 -13.50 9.74 -13.93
CA THR A 189 -12.62 9.96 -12.78
C THR A 189 -11.38 9.07 -12.86
N ILE A 190 -11.53 7.80 -13.26
CA ILE A 190 -10.40 6.89 -13.46
C ILE A 190 -9.42 7.46 -14.48
N ARG A 191 -9.92 7.90 -15.64
CA ARG A 191 -9.08 8.51 -16.68
C ARG A 191 -8.42 9.80 -16.20
N GLN A 192 -9.17 10.66 -15.52
CA GLN A 192 -8.62 11.91 -15.03
C GLN A 192 -7.50 11.70 -14.03
N LEU A 193 -7.65 10.72 -13.11
CA LEU A 193 -6.60 10.35 -12.16
C LEU A 193 -5.34 9.84 -12.88
N ALA A 194 -5.50 9.03 -13.93
CA ALA A 194 -4.37 8.53 -14.72
C ALA A 194 -3.64 9.68 -15.42
N ARG A 195 -4.36 10.61 -16.02
CA ARG A 195 -3.80 11.78 -16.69
C ARG A 195 -3.10 12.73 -15.71
N ASP A 196 -3.73 13.01 -14.55
CA ASP A 196 -3.15 13.85 -13.50
C ASP A 196 -1.85 13.22 -12.98
N PHE A 197 -1.86 11.91 -12.73
CA PHE A 197 -0.69 11.15 -12.28
C PHE A 197 0.45 11.21 -13.31
N ALA A 198 0.14 11.01 -14.58
CA ALA A 198 1.13 11.02 -15.66
C ALA A 198 1.66 12.42 -15.98
N SER A 199 0.86 13.47 -15.77
CA SER A 199 1.27 14.86 -16.05
C SER A 199 2.20 15.44 -14.99
N ALA A 200 2.19 14.92 -13.77
CA ALA A 200 3.06 15.38 -12.70
C ALA A 200 4.52 15.00 -12.97
N ASP A 201 5.45 15.88 -12.67
CA ASP A 201 6.88 15.58 -12.82
C ASP A 201 7.33 14.47 -11.88
N LYS A 202 6.83 14.48 -10.66
CA LYS A 202 7.15 13.54 -9.59
C LYS A 202 5.87 13.03 -8.96
N ALA A 203 5.36 11.92 -9.48
CA ALA A 203 4.16 11.27 -8.98
C ALA A 203 4.50 10.06 -8.12
N VAL A 204 3.74 9.87 -7.05
CA VAL A 204 3.86 8.72 -6.13
C VAL A 204 2.49 8.10 -5.92
N CYS A 205 2.44 6.77 -6.03
CA CYS A 205 1.31 5.96 -5.60
C CYS A 205 1.70 5.20 -4.33
N TYR A 206 0.96 5.42 -3.25
CA TYR A 206 1.18 4.79 -1.95
C TYR A 206 -0.05 4.00 -1.54
N GLY A 207 0.05 2.69 -1.52
CA GLY A 207 -1.01 1.79 -1.11
C GLY A 207 -0.80 1.21 0.29
N ARG A 208 -1.90 1.03 1.02
CA ARG A 208 -1.96 0.25 2.25
C ARG A 208 -3.07 -0.78 2.14
N MET A 209 -2.95 -1.83 2.94
CA MET A 209 -4.06 -2.74 3.15
C MET A 209 -5.14 -1.99 3.91
N GLY A 210 -6.22 -1.68 3.22
CA GLY A 210 -7.37 -0.94 3.74
C GLY A 210 -8.32 -1.79 4.56
#